data_4b9a728b359e48b7483f025346525709
#
_entry.id   4b9a728b359e48b7483f025346525709
#
_cell.length_a   1.000
_cell.length_b   1.000
_cell.length_c   1.000
_cell.angle_alpha   90.00
_cell.angle_beta   90.00
_cell.angle_gamma   90.00
#
_symmetry.space_group_name_H-M   'P 1'
#
loop_
_entity.id
_entity.type
_entity.pdbx_description
1 polymer ?
#
loop_
_entity_poly.entity_id
_entity_poly.type
_entity_poly.pdbx_seq_one_letter_code
_entity_poly.pdbx_strand_id
1 'polypeptide(L)'
;MRRIKILFIFLCSAYTFPCAAQLSADTLSIEQFILWVDSYHPLMKAVNAKLPIAKAELLKRRGQFDPVLAGNLSNKTYENENYYNLPSWSLSTATAGPVRIDLDWNATAGLYTNPQDKLPEEGLFAIGGMLELGNGLFTDERRTALRLAKAGVHLGAAEAELYRNELLFKASKDFWKWFEAQQNSLAYFSALQAAKEIQNMTRQAFLAGDASGMDTLDANGLVSTWEAAYFSARQKSIQALFTMSNWLWSDAGQPIVLAENVLASRSLPQRTNMSMQLTDGHPLFQYNNAKERQFELKENLAKEYLKPRLGVGGAFLLPGNFETIPTASDFNERNRIVKAKVAVPLLLREGRGYSKSQSLQTEQFKWERDAQENAWTNQLNATAQSLLLLEKALDANQRNAQNMEALLLAEREKLLMGDSELLKVNLRTSYFAKALIQQAEAQSQLGIKWAEWLQLSAGF
;
A
#
# COMPACT_ATOMS: atom_id res chain seq x y z
N MET A 1 -56.17 42.75 1.42
CA MET A 1 -55.95 41.77 2.48
C MET A 1 -56.08 40.35 1.91
N ARG A 2 -55.00 39.70 1.54
CA ARG A 2 -54.95 38.28 1.13
C ARG A 2 -53.96 37.57 2.05
N ARG A 3 -54.49 36.69 2.90
CA ARG A 3 -53.72 35.86 3.82
C ARG A 3 -53.11 34.68 3.06
N ILE A 4 -51.77 34.62 3.01
CA ILE A 4 -51.03 33.45 2.51
C ILE A 4 -50.85 32.49 3.69
N LYS A 5 -51.46 31.31 3.59
CA LYS A 5 -51.25 30.18 4.49
C LYS A 5 -50.00 29.44 4.03
N ILE A 6 -48.91 29.51 4.83
CA ILE A 6 -47.72 28.71 4.62
C ILE A 6 -47.99 27.33 5.22
N LEU A 7 -48.04 26.32 4.34
CA LEU A 7 -48.17 24.92 4.68
C LEU A 7 -46.78 24.36 4.98
N PHE A 8 -46.46 24.12 6.24
CA PHE A 8 -45.23 23.42 6.67
C PHE A 8 -45.40 21.93 6.41
N ILE A 9 -44.79 21.41 5.33
CA ILE A 9 -44.65 19.97 5.09
C ILE A 9 -43.46 19.46 5.92
N PHE A 10 -43.72 18.76 7.02
CA PHE A 10 -42.75 18.03 7.77
C PHE A 10 -42.33 16.80 6.95
N LEU A 11 -41.16 16.87 6.29
CA LEU A 11 -40.55 15.72 5.61
C LEU A 11 -39.88 14.86 6.70
N CYS A 12 -40.59 13.85 7.20
CA CYS A 12 -40.00 12.78 8.01
C CYS A 12 -39.05 11.99 7.10
N SER A 13 -37.76 12.34 7.10
CA SER A 13 -36.72 11.51 6.54
C SER A 13 -36.57 10.27 7.46
N ALA A 14 -37.16 9.17 7.01
CA ALA A 14 -36.87 7.85 7.59
C ALA A 14 -35.38 7.57 7.39
N TYR A 15 -34.59 7.74 8.45
CA TYR A 15 -33.25 7.20 8.52
C TYR A 15 -33.38 5.67 8.49
N THR A 16 -33.26 5.08 7.32
CA THR A 16 -32.97 3.66 7.20
C THR A 16 -31.56 3.46 7.74
N PHE A 17 -31.46 2.99 8.96
CA PHE A 17 -30.20 2.44 9.46
C PHE A 17 -29.82 1.31 8.51
N PRO A 18 -28.63 1.38 7.85
CA PRO A 18 -28.13 0.23 7.12
C PRO A 18 -27.97 -0.87 8.17
N CYS A 19 -28.68 -1.95 7.98
CA CYS A 19 -28.49 -3.18 8.72
C CYS A 19 -27.04 -3.57 8.53
N ALA A 20 -26.20 -3.38 9.58
CA ALA A 20 -24.87 -3.92 9.61
C ALA A 20 -25.01 -5.41 9.29
N ALA A 21 -24.42 -5.86 8.19
CA ALA A 21 -24.33 -7.27 7.89
C ALA A 21 -23.55 -7.92 9.03
N GLN A 22 -24.26 -8.37 10.04
CA GLN A 22 -23.70 -9.25 11.06
C GLN A 22 -23.25 -10.49 10.30
N LEU A 23 -21.98 -10.84 10.47
CA LEU A 23 -21.47 -12.16 10.14
C LEU A 23 -22.26 -13.17 10.99
N SER A 24 -23.44 -13.56 10.50
CA SER A 24 -24.34 -14.54 11.13
C SER A 24 -23.93 -15.98 10.78
N ALA A 25 -22.73 -16.17 10.25
CA ALA A 25 -22.19 -17.48 9.95
C ALA A 25 -21.52 -18.05 11.20
N ASP A 26 -21.90 -19.25 11.63
CA ASP A 26 -21.23 -19.99 12.69
C ASP A 26 -19.77 -20.29 12.38
N THR A 27 -19.36 -20.15 11.12
CA THR A 27 -18.01 -20.38 10.62
C THR A 27 -17.54 -19.29 9.66
N LEU A 28 -16.28 -18.84 9.80
CA LEU A 28 -15.62 -17.89 8.89
C LEU A 28 -14.59 -18.62 8.04
N SER A 29 -14.70 -18.52 6.70
CA SER A 29 -13.69 -19.05 5.79
C SER A 29 -12.59 -18.04 5.49
N ILE A 30 -11.42 -18.53 5.07
CA ILE A 30 -10.28 -17.66 4.71
C ILE A 30 -10.63 -16.78 3.50
N GLU A 31 -11.38 -17.29 2.53
CA GLU A 31 -11.78 -16.55 1.33
C GLU A 31 -12.70 -15.38 1.70
N GLN A 32 -13.71 -15.64 2.54
CA GLN A 32 -14.60 -14.59 3.04
C GLN A 32 -13.85 -13.53 3.82
N PHE A 33 -12.92 -13.96 4.68
CA PHE A 33 -12.08 -13.07 5.47
C PHE A 33 -11.20 -12.16 4.59
N ILE A 34 -10.52 -12.71 3.59
CA ILE A 34 -9.67 -11.96 2.66
C ILE A 34 -10.47 -10.96 1.85
N LEU A 35 -11.63 -11.36 1.31
CA LEU A 35 -12.52 -10.44 0.59
C LEU A 35 -13.00 -9.29 1.49
N TRP A 36 -13.27 -9.58 2.76
CA TRP A 36 -13.66 -8.57 3.74
C TRP A 36 -12.54 -7.57 4.02
N VAL A 37 -11.33 -8.07 4.26
CA VAL A 37 -10.13 -7.23 4.49
C VAL A 37 -9.85 -6.35 3.28
N ASP A 38 -9.86 -6.91 2.08
CA ASP A 38 -9.60 -6.17 0.83
C ASP A 38 -10.63 -5.04 0.61
N SER A 39 -11.90 -5.29 0.96
CA SER A 39 -12.99 -4.33 0.74
C SER A 39 -13.03 -3.21 1.79
N TYR A 40 -12.80 -3.51 3.06
CA TYR A 40 -13.16 -2.59 4.15
C TYR A 40 -12.00 -2.10 5.00
N HIS A 41 -10.84 -2.80 4.97
CA HIS A 41 -9.74 -2.46 5.87
C HIS A 41 -9.12 -1.09 5.53
N PRO A 42 -8.89 -0.17 6.51
CA PRO A 42 -8.38 1.18 6.26
C PRO A 42 -7.05 1.23 5.52
N LEU A 43 -6.14 0.27 5.78
CA LEU A 43 -4.86 0.19 5.08
C LEU A 43 -5.03 -0.13 3.59
N MET A 44 -6.09 -0.85 3.18
CA MET A 44 -6.41 -1.05 1.77
C MET A 44 -6.85 0.25 1.09
N LYS A 45 -7.62 1.09 1.80
CA LYS A 45 -7.94 2.45 1.31
C LYS A 45 -6.68 3.30 1.14
N ALA A 46 -5.73 3.19 2.08
CA ALA A 46 -4.43 3.88 1.99
C ALA A 46 -3.57 3.37 0.81
N VAL A 47 -3.56 2.07 0.57
CA VAL A 47 -2.89 1.46 -0.60
C VAL A 47 -3.51 1.96 -1.90
N ASN A 48 -4.83 1.94 -2.01
CA ASN A 48 -5.58 2.40 -3.17
C ASN A 48 -5.39 3.91 -3.44
N ALA A 49 -4.98 4.71 -2.44
CA ALA A 49 -4.67 6.12 -2.61
C ALA A 49 -3.31 6.37 -3.31
N LYS A 50 -2.39 5.41 -3.36
CA LYS A 50 -1.05 5.58 -3.96
C LYS A 50 -1.11 5.99 -5.44
N LEU A 51 -1.92 5.32 -6.23
CA LEU A 51 -2.09 5.63 -7.65
C LEU A 51 -2.75 7.01 -7.88
N PRO A 52 -3.85 7.39 -7.23
CA PRO A 52 -4.39 8.76 -7.27
C PRO A 52 -3.37 9.84 -6.86
N ILE A 53 -2.57 9.61 -5.81
CA ILE A 53 -1.50 10.52 -5.38
C ILE A 53 -0.47 10.70 -6.50
N ALA A 54 0.01 9.62 -7.12
CA ALA A 54 0.95 9.70 -8.22
C ALA A 54 0.37 10.43 -9.45
N LYS A 55 -0.92 10.25 -9.75
CA LYS A 55 -1.63 10.99 -10.82
C LYS A 55 -1.76 12.48 -10.48
N ALA A 56 -2.03 12.84 -9.24
CA ALA A 56 -2.09 14.22 -8.79
C ALA A 56 -0.70 14.91 -8.89
N GLU A 57 0.39 14.21 -8.53
CA GLU A 57 1.75 14.72 -8.72
C GLU A 57 2.08 14.92 -10.22
N LEU A 58 1.63 14.00 -11.09
CA LEU A 58 1.76 14.20 -12.54
C LEU A 58 1.00 15.44 -13.02
N LEU A 59 -0.21 15.67 -12.52
CA LEU A 59 -0.99 16.88 -12.84
C LEU A 59 -0.24 18.14 -12.39
N LYS A 60 0.27 18.16 -11.16
CA LYS A 60 1.10 19.25 -10.64
C LYS A 60 2.33 19.54 -11.53
N ARG A 61 3.01 18.49 -12.03
CA ARG A 61 4.16 18.67 -12.95
C ARG A 61 3.75 19.15 -14.33
N ARG A 62 2.56 18.82 -14.81
CA ARG A 62 1.99 19.40 -16.04
C ARG A 62 1.73 20.88 -15.88
N GLY A 63 1.22 21.31 -14.72
CA GLY A 63 0.97 22.72 -14.42
C GLY A 63 2.22 23.62 -14.44
N GLN A 64 3.44 23.04 -14.43
CA GLN A 64 4.68 23.81 -14.64
C GLN A 64 4.85 24.32 -16.08
N PHE A 65 4.02 23.87 -17.01
CA PHE A 65 3.98 24.29 -18.41
C PHE A 65 2.76 25.19 -18.72
N ASP A 66 1.91 25.45 -17.72
CA ASP A 66 0.75 26.30 -17.91
C ASP A 66 1.19 27.75 -18.14
N PRO A 67 0.45 28.49 -18.98
CA PRO A 67 0.70 29.92 -19.15
C PRO A 67 0.51 30.67 -17.81
N VAL A 68 1.46 31.53 -17.51
CA VAL A 68 1.43 32.36 -16.29
C VAL A 68 1.22 33.82 -16.70
N LEU A 69 0.11 34.41 -16.27
CA LEU A 69 -0.14 35.84 -16.36
C LEU A 69 0.33 36.51 -15.07
N ALA A 70 1.27 37.42 -15.18
CA ALA A 70 1.78 38.20 -14.07
C ALA A 70 1.63 39.70 -14.33
N GLY A 71 1.19 40.44 -13.33
CA GLY A 71 1.16 41.90 -13.37
C GLY A 71 2.13 42.47 -12.33
N ASN A 72 2.88 43.50 -12.68
CA ASN A 72 3.75 44.21 -11.79
C ASN A 72 3.51 45.74 -11.92
N LEU A 73 3.44 46.42 -10.79
CA LEU A 73 3.36 47.87 -10.73
C LEU A 73 4.48 48.39 -9.83
N SER A 74 5.38 49.18 -10.41
CA SER A 74 6.44 49.88 -9.66
C SER A 74 6.21 51.37 -9.76
N ASN A 75 5.95 52.02 -8.64
CA ASN A 75 5.75 53.46 -8.54
C ASN A 75 6.70 54.04 -7.48
N LYS A 76 7.34 55.13 -7.81
CA LYS A 76 8.19 55.90 -6.86
C LYS A 76 7.77 57.34 -6.85
N THR A 77 7.33 57.81 -5.68
CA THR A 77 7.11 59.24 -5.37
C THR A 77 8.10 59.63 -4.30
N TYR A 78 8.79 60.76 -4.49
CA TYR A 78 9.74 61.30 -3.53
C TYR A 78 9.63 62.84 -3.56
N GLU A 79 9.58 63.50 -2.39
CA GLU A 79 9.40 64.96 -2.22
C GLU A 79 8.18 65.52 -3.00
N ASN A 80 7.07 64.80 -3.01
CA ASN A 80 5.83 65.10 -3.73
C ASN A 80 5.94 65.06 -5.28
N GLU A 81 7.06 64.62 -5.81
CA GLU A 81 7.23 64.39 -7.27
C GLU A 81 7.10 62.95 -7.62
N ASN A 82 6.39 62.64 -8.71
CA ASN A 82 6.29 61.31 -9.26
C ASN A 82 7.54 61.01 -10.09
N TYR A 83 8.47 60.25 -9.50
CA TYR A 83 9.72 59.85 -10.17
C TYR A 83 9.49 58.89 -11.34
N TYR A 84 8.71 57.82 -11.09
CA TYR A 84 8.32 56.91 -12.14
C TYR A 84 7.06 56.10 -11.74
N ASN A 85 6.35 55.66 -12.76
CA ASN A 85 5.25 54.68 -12.67
C ASN A 85 5.42 53.73 -13.84
N LEU A 86 5.66 52.43 -13.50
CA LEU A 86 6.02 51.35 -14.43
C LEU A 86 5.06 50.18 -14.30
N PRO A 87 3.83 50.27 -14.84
CA PRO A 87 2.96 49.10 -14.92
C PRO A 87 3.46 48.16 -15.98
N SER A 88 3.41 46.86 -15.69
CA SER A 88 3.76 45.82 -16.65
C SER A 88 2.87 44.58 -16.48
N TRP A 89 2.57 43.93 -17.59
CA TRP A 89 1.90 42.63 -17.65
C TRP A 89 2.73 41.69 -18.49
N SER A 90 2.85 40.45 -18.07
CA SER A 90 3.54 39.40 -18.81
C SER A 90 2.73 38.14 -18.83
N LEU A 91 2.60 37.52 -20.00
CA LEU A 91 2.06 36.19 -20.20
C LEU A 91 3.20 35.33 -20.72
N SER A 92 3.66 34.39 -19.91
CA SER A 92 4.76 33.50 -20.28
C SER A 92 4.34 32.04 -20.19
N THR A 93 4.77 31.25 -21.16
CA THR A 93 4.57 29.80 -21.17
C THR A 93 5.83 29.08 -21.64
N ALA A 94 6.14 27.98 -20.96
CA ALA A 94 7.19 27.09 -21.40
C ALA A 94 6.60 25.96 -22.21
N THR A 95 7.14 25.72 -23.39
CA THR A 95 6.72 24.58 -24.20
C THR A 95 7.29 23.25 -23.69
N ALA A 96 6.79 22.14 -24.21
CA ALA A 96 7.37 20.81 -23.95
C ALA A 96 8.79 20.66 -24.61
N GLY A 97 9.19 21.60 -25.42
CA GLY A 97 10.52 21.70 -26.03
C GLY A 97 11.44 22.69 -25.30
N PRO A 98 12.55 23.09 -25.95
CA PRO A 98 13.52 24.05 -25.40
C PRO A 98 13.08 25.51 -25.53
N VAL A 99 11.87 25.78 -25.99
CA VAL A 99 11.35 27.12 -26.29
C VAL A 99 10.45 27.61 -25.17
N ARG A 100 10.67 28.87 -24.74
CA ARG A 100 9.73 29.65 -23.91
C ARG A 100 9.12 30.75 -24.82
N ILE A 101 7.84 30.98 -24.70
CA ILE A 101 7.09 32.03 -25.37
C ILE A 101 6.70 33.07 -24.34
N ASP A 102 6.98 34.32 -24.63
CA ASP A 102 6.69 35.47 -23.77
C ASP A 102 5.88 36.50 -24.56
N LEU A 103 4.83 37.02 -23.92
CA LEU A 103 4.06 38.18 -24.37
C LEU A 103 4.05 39.17 -23.20
N ASP A 104 4.76 40.28 -23.40
CA ASP A 104 4.89 41.32 -22.36
C ASP A 104 4.20 42.60 -22.84
N TRP A 105 3.58 43.32 -21.93
CA TRP A 105 3.16 44.72 -22.13
C TRP A 105 3.74 45.57 -20.99
N ASN A 106 4.36 46.70 -21.41
CA ASN A 106 4.97 47.63 -20.46
C ASN A 106 4.55 49.05 -20.82
N ALA A 107 4.32 49.88 -19.79
CA ALA A 107 4.14 51.30 -19.96
C ALA A 107 5.03 52.08 -18.97
N THR A 108 5.32 53.31 -19.30
CA THR A 108 6.21 54.13 -18.50
C THR A 108 5.65 55.55 -18.41
N ALA A 109 5.58 56.07 -17.20
CA ALA A 109 5.27 57.49 -16.91
C ALA A 109 6.15 58.01 -15.78
N GLY A 110 6.39 59.30 -15.75
CA GLY A 110 7.17 59.99 -14.69
C GLY A 110 8.37 60.74 -15.24
N LEU A 111 8.95 61.61 -14.40
CA LEU A 111 9.99 62.54 -14.78
C LEU A 111 11.42 61.94 -14.85
N TYR A 112 11.67 60.90 -14.02
CA TYR A 112 13.01 60.34 -13.83
C TYR A 112 13.05 58.88 -14.27
N THR A 113 12.62 58.56 -15.49
CA THR A 113 12.73 57.22 -16.08
C THR A 113 14.10 57.00 -16.70
N ASN A 114 14.67 55.80 -16.52
CA ASN A 114 15.90 55.44 -17.23
C ASN A 114 15.69 55.46 -18.74
N PRO A 115 16.71 55.81 -19.52
CA PRO A 115 16.59 55.86 -21.00
C PRO A 115 16.08 54.54 -21.60
N GLN A 116 16.45 53.40 -21.01
CA GLN A 116 16.00 52.08 -21.42
C GLN A 116 14.54 51.78 -21.11
N ASP A 117 13.94 52.50 -20.16
CA ASP A 117 12.54 52.38 -19.74
C ASP A 117 11.63 53.39 -20.44
N LYS A 118 12.16 54.22 -21.34
CA LYS A 118 11.37 55.15 -22.18
C LYS A 118 10.62 54.35 -23.24
N LEU A 119 9.32 54.35 -23.17
CA LEU A 119 8.40 53.67 -24.04
C LEU A 119 7.45 54.69 -24.70
N PRO A 120 6.78 54.35 -25.81
CA PRO A 120 5.70 55.14 -26.34
C PRO A 120 4.64 55.46 -25.28
N GLU A 121 3.97 56.60 -25.37
CA GLU A 121 2.92 57.02 -24.39
C GLU A 121 1.79 55.98 -24.32
N GLU A 122 1.50 55.28 -25.39
CA GLU A 122 0.49 54.23 -25.47
C GLU A 122 0.92 52.91 -24.81
N GLY A 123 2.21 52.79 -24.45
CA GLY A 123 2.80 51.52 -24.01
C GLY A 123 3.39 50.69 -25.12
N LEU A 124 3.92 49.54 -24.78
CA LEU A 124 4.64 48.67 -25.73
C LEU A 124 4.36 47.20 -25.44
N PHE A 125 3.85 46.48 -26.42
CA PHE A 125 3.81 45.02 -26.41
C PHE A 125 5.12 44.46 -26.98
N ALA A 126 5.61 43.37 -26.34
CA ALA A 126 6.74 42.60 -26.82
C ALA A 126 6.30 41.14 -26.98
N ILE A 127 6.24 40.63 -28.19
CA ILE A 127 5.87 39.25 -28.52
C ILE A 127 7.11 38.51 -28.95
N GLY A 128 7.51 37.49 -28.19
CA GLY A 128 8.74 36.80 -28.48
C GLY A 128 8.93 35.50 -27.75
N GLY A 129 10.17 35.10 -27.62
CA GLY A 129 10.52 33.90 -26.88
C GLY A 129 12.02 33.68 -26.81
N MET A 130 12.38 32.61 -26.09
CA MET A 130 13.75 32.19 -25.90
C MET A 130 13.92 30.73 -26.24
N LEU A 131 14.91 30.39 -27.04
CA LEU A 131 15.36 29.05 -27.36
C LEU A 131 16.60 28.72 -26.51
N GLU A 132 16.52 27.70 -25.69
CA GLU A 132 17.66 27.19 -24.92
C GLU A 132 18.45 26.17 -25.74
N LEU A 133 19.75 26.43 -25.89
CA LEU A 133 20.72 25.61 -26.61
C LEU A 133 21.74 25.07 -25.59
N GLY A 134 22.37 23.93 -25.90
CA GLY A 134 23.30 23.31 -24.93
C GLY A 134 22.60 22.67 -23.75
N ASN A 135 22.88 23.12 -22.52
CA ASN A 135 22.15 22.68 -21.32
C ASN A 135 20.70 23.19 -21.45
N GLY A 136 19.74 22.26 -21.43
CA GLY A 136 18.32 22.56 -21.61
C GLY A 136 17.77 22.29 -23.03
N LEU A 137 18.63 21.98 -24.03
CA LEU A 137 18.15 21.65 -25.39
C LEU A 137 17.35 20.36 -25.42
N PHE A 138 17.91 19.25 -24.91
CA PHE A 138 17.28 17.92 -24.98
C PHE A 138 16.45 17.62 -23.70
N THR A 139 16.95 18.05 -22.55
CA THR A 139 16.25 17.93 -21.29
C THR A 139 16.65 19.02 -20.30
N ASP A 140 15.75 19.38 -19.40
CA ASP A 140 15.95 20.31 -18.29
C ASP A 140 15.26 19.75 -17.04
N GLU A 141 15.37 20.46 -15.91
CA GLU A 141 14.75 20.08 -14.65
C GLU A 141 13.23 19.90 -14.77
N ARG A 142 12.54 20.79 -15.48
CA ARG A 142 11.07 20.81 -15.62
C ARG A 142 10.60 19.62 -16.47
N ARG A 143 11.22 19.40 -17.63
CA ARG A 143 10.90 18.25 -18.49
C ARG A 143 11.26 16.94 -17.82
N THR A 144 12.38 16.90 -17.09
CA THR A 144 12.75 15.71 -16.31
C THR A 144 11.76 15.45 -15.18
N ALA A 145 11.35 16.49 -14.43
CA ALA A 145 10.33 16.34 -13.40
C ALA A 145 9.01 15.80 -13.94
N LEU A 146 8.58 16.25 -15.13
CA LEU A 146 7.39 15.72 -15.80
C LEU A 146 7.57 14.24 -16.20
N ARG A 147 8.73 13.87 -16.76
CA ARG A 147 9.03 12.47 -17.12
C ARG A 147 9.14 11.57 -15.90
N LEU A 148 9.74 12.05 -14.80
CA LEU A 148 9.81 11.37 -13.52
C LEU A 148 8.41 11.14 -12.92
N ALA A 149 7.53 12.15 -13.01
CA ALA A 149 6.15 12.00 -12.53
C ALA A 149 5.34 11.00 -13.39
N LYS A 150 5.58 10.95 -14.72
CA LYS A 150 5.00 9.92 -15.59
C LYS A 150 5.46 8.52 -15.19
N ALA A 151 6.76 8.32 -14.97
CA ALA A 151 7.29 7.06 -14.46
C ALA A 151 6.76 6.75 -13.04
N GLY A 152 6.55 7.79 -12.21
CA GLY A 152 5.98 7.70 -10.87
C GLY A 152 4.54 7.16 -10.84
N VAL A 153 3.75 7.34 -11.91
CA VAL A 153 2.41 6.73 -12.00
C VAL A 153 2.51 5.21 -12.11
N HIS A 154 3.43 4.70 -12.94
CA HIS A 154 3.67 3.26 -13.04
C HIS A 154 4.24 2.69 -11.75
N LEU A 155 5.19 3.42 -11.14
CA LEU A 155 5.74 3.05 -9.84
C LEU A 155 4.66 2.97 -8.76
N GLY A 156 3.79 3.97 -8.66
CA GLY A 156 2.71 4.01 -7.68
C GLY A 156 1.68 2.89 -7.86
N ALA A 157 1.40 2.48 -9.12
CA ALA A 157 0.55 1.33 -9.40
C ALA A 157 1.21 0.02 -8.92
N ALA A 158 2.48 -0.21 -9.28
CA ALA A 158 3.21 -1.41 -8.88
C ALA A 158 3.42 -1.49 -7.34
N GLU A 159 3.71 -0.36 -6.70
CA GLU A 159 3.76 -0.27 -5.24
C GLU A 159 2.42 -0.61 -4.58
N ALA A 160 1.30 -0.14 -5.14
CA ALA A 160 -0.01 -0.44 -4.59
C ALA A 160 -0.27 -1.96 -4.60
N GLU A 161 0.02 -2.63 -5.70
CA GLU A 161 -0.14 -4.10 -5.82
C GLU A 161 0.78 -4.87 -4.86
N LEU A 162 2.05 -4.48 -4.74
CA LEU A 162 2.98 -5.11 -3.80
C LEU A 162 2.50 -4.96 -2.35
N TYR A 163 2.09 -3.75 -1.94
CA TYR A 163 1.57 -3.51 -0.58
C TYR A 163 0.24 -4.22 -0.34
N ARG A 164 -0.65 -4.29 -1.34
CA ARG A 164 -1.90 -5.04 -1.24
C ARG A 164 -1.61 -6.51 -0.93
N ASN A 165 -0.75 -7.15 -1.72
CA ASN A 165 -0.36 -8.54 -1.52
C ASN A 165 0.30 -8.77 -0.15
N GLU A 166 1.14 -7.84 0.30
CA GLU A 166 1.76 -7.91 1.64
C GLU A 166 0.73 -7.83 2.78
N LEU A 167 -0.26 -6.94 2.67
CA LEU A 167 -1.31 -6.80 3.67
C LEU A 167 -2.21 -8.04 3.73
N LEU A 168 -2.61 -8.58 2.58
CA LEU A 168 -3.44 -9.78 2.51
C LEU A 168 -2.69 -11.01 3.04
N PHE A 169 -1.38 -11.10 2.78
CA PHE A 169 -0.55 -12.13 3.40
C PHE A 169 -0.53 -12.03 4.93
N LYS A 170 -0.30 -10.82 5.48
CA LYS A 170 -0.30 -10.59 6.93
C LYS A 170 -1.64 -10.95 7.56
N ALA A 171 -2.73 -10.52 6.94
CA ALA A 171 -4.09 -10.86 7.39
C ALA A 171 -4.31 -12.39 7.36
N SER A 172 -3.95 -13.05 6.26
CA SER A 172 -4.05 -14.52 6.13
C SER A 172 -3.25 -15.26 7.19
N LYS A 173 -2.05 -14.79 7.49
CA LYS A 173 -1.20 -15.35 8.55
C LYS A 173 -1.86 -15.26 9.93
N ASP A 174 -2.48 -14.12 10.25
CA ASP A 174 -3.16 -13.96 11.53
C ASP A 174 -4.45 -14.78 11.61
N PHE A 175 -5.17 -14.97 10.49
CA PHE A 175 -6.31 -15.90 10.40
C PHE A 175 -5.88 -17.34 10.70
N TRP A 176 -4.82 -17.85 10.08
CA TRP A 176 -4.36 -19.23 10.28
C TRP A 176 -3.81 -19.45 11.70
N LYS A 177 -3.19 -18.46 12.30
CA LYS A 177 -2.80 -18.51 13.72
C LYS A 177 -4.01 -18.54 14.66
N TRP A 178 -5.08 -17.79 14.36
CA TRP A 178 -6.32 -17.88 15.11
C TRP A 178 -6.97 -19.25 14.94
N PHE A 179 -7.02 -19.79 13.72
CA PHE A 179 -7.48 -21.15 13.46
C PHE A 179 -6.74 -22.17 14.35
N GLU A 180 -5.42 -22.15 14.33
CA GLU A 180 -4.58 -23.07 15.14
C GLU A 180 -4.87 -22.94 16.62
N ALA A 181 -4.87 -21.73 17.15
CA ALA A 181 -5.12 -21.50 18.59
C ALA A 181 -6.53 -21.94 19.01
N GLN A 182 -7.53 -21.75 18.14
CA GLN A 182 -8.90 -22.22 18.37
C GLN A 182 -8.97 -23.75 18.37
N GLN A 183 -8.38 -24.42 17.38
CA GLN A 183 -8.36 -25.88 17.32
C GLN A 183 -7.61 -26.49 18.51
N ASN A 184 -6.49 -25.87 18.95
CA ASN A 184 -5.77 -26.30 20.15
C ASN A 184 -6.64 -26.18 21.41
N SER A 185 -7.39 -25.08 21.56
CA SER A 185 -8.33 -24.91 22.68
C SER A 185 -9.42 -25.99 22.68
N LEU A 186 -9.96 -26.35 21.52
CA LEU A 186 -10.97 -27.42 21.37
C LEU A 186 -10.38 -28.80 21.70
N ALA A 187 -9.14 -29.10 21.31
CA ALA A 187 -8.46 -30.35 21.63
C ALA A 187 -8.26 -30.50 23.15
N TYR A 188 -7.81 -29.46 23.83
CA TYR A 188 -7.68 -29.47 25.29
C TYR A 188 -9.03 -29.53 26.01
N PHE A 189 -10.08 -28.89 25.49
CA PHE A 189 -11.43 -29.00 26.04
C PHE A 189 -11.94 -30.43 25.92
N SER A 190 -11.73 -31.12 24.82
CA SER A 190 -12.14 -32.52 24.65
C SER A 190 -11.39 -33.44 25.63
N ALA A 191 -10.10 -33.21 25.86
CA ALA A 191 -9.32 -33.94 26.85
C ALA A 191 -9.80 -33.70 28.28
N LEU A 192 -10.16 -32.46 28.62
CA LEU A 192 -10.74 -32.10 29.92
C LEU A 192 -12.10 -32.81 30.15
N GLN A 193 -12.97 -32.85 29.13
CA GLN A 193 -14.23 -33.56 29.21
C GLN A 193 -14.02 -35.07 29.49
N ALA A 194 -13.08 -35.68 28.74
CA ALA A 194 -12.70 -37.07 28.95
C ALA A 194 -12.15 -37.33 30.36
N ALA A 195 -11.33 -36.41 30.89
CA ALA A 195 -10.82 -36.53 32.26
C ALA A 195 -11.94 -36.40 33.32
N LYS A 196 -12.94 -35.54 33.12
CA LYS A 196 -14.11 -35.42 34.00
C LYS A 196 -15.00 -36.67 33.98
N GLU A 197 -15.15 -37.31 32.82
CA GLU A 197 -15.83 -38.60 32.69
C GLU A 197 -15.11 -39.70 33.52
N ILE A 198 -13.77 -39.79 33.36
CA ILE A 198 -12.95 -40.71 34.16
C ILE A 198 -13.07 -40.43 35.63
N GLN A 199 -12.98 -39.19 36.06
CA GLN A 199 -13.17 -38.80 37.48
C GLN A 199 -14.51 -39.28 38.05
N ASN A 200 -15.60 -39.08 37.30
CA ASN A 200 -16.93 -39.54 37.73
C ASN A 200 -17.01 -41.07 37.85
N MET A 201 -16.45 -41.80 36.86
CA MET A 201 -16.41 -43.28 36.90
C MET A 201 -15.57 -43.78 38.08
N THR A 202 -14.39 -43.21 38.34
CA THR A 202 -13.53 -43.59 39.46
C THR A 202 -14.20 -43.32 40.80
N ARG A 203 -14.93 -42.18 40.92
CA ARG A 203 -15.69 -41.85 42.13
C ARG A 203 -16.81 -42.88 42.39
N GLN A 204 -17.51 -43.32 41.35
CA GLN A 204 -18.56 -44.33 41.47
C GLN A 204 -17.97 -45.68 41.92
N ALA A 205 -16.84 -46.12 41.30
CA ALA A 205 -16.12 -47.32 41.64
C ALA A 205 -15.60 -47.29 43.10
N PHE A 206 -15.11 -46.14 43.56
CA PHE A 206 -14.71 -45.95 44.95
C PHE A 206 -15.89 -46.11 45.93
N LEU A 207 -17.05 -45.54 45.61
CA LEU A 207 -18.26 -45.67 46.42
C LEU A 207 -18.79 -47.11 46.44
N ALA A 208 -18.56 -47.90 45.39
CA ALA A 208 -18.85 -49.32 45.31
C ALA A 208 -17.82 -50.22 46.00
N GLY A 209 -16.65 -49.69 46.38
CA GLY A 209 -15.56 -50.45 47.01
C GLY A 209 -14.59 -51.05 46.00
N ASP A 210 -14.74 -50.76 44.70
CA ASP A 210 -13.93 -51.33 43.61
C ASP A 210 -12.70 -50.50 43.25
N ALA A 211 -12.56 -49.29 43.80
CA ALA A 211 -11.41 -48.39 43.58
C ALA A 211 -10.85 -47.88 44.90
N SER A 212 -9.56 -47.52 44.92
CA SER A 212 -8.89 -46.97 46.09
C SER A 212 -9.04 -45.44 46.20
N GLY A 213 -8.81 -44.90 47.41
CA GLY A 213 -8.74 -43.45 47.60
C GLY A 213 -7.62 -42.81 46.80
N MET A 214 -6.54 -43.54 46.49
CA MET A 214 -5.45 -43.07 45.63
C MET A 214 -5.89 -42.89 44.18
N ASP A 215 -6.72 -43.78 43.64
CA ASP A 215 -7.26 -43.70 42.29
C ASP A 215 -8.15 -42.43 42.14
N THR A 216 -8.88 -42.06 43.20
CA THR A 216 -9.68 -40.81 43.15
C THR A 216 -8.83 -39.57 43.21
N LEU A 217 -7.68 -39.59 43.90
CA LEU A 217 -6.71 -38.47 43.89
C LEU A 217 -6.03 -38.34 42.55
N ASP A 218 -5.68 -39.45 41.92
CA ASP A 218 -5.08 -39.45 40.56
C ASP A 218 -6.06 -38.90 39.51
N ALA A 219 -7.32 -39.31 39.57
CA ALA A 219 -8.35 -38.80 38.66
C ALA A 219 -8.62 -37.29 38.89
N ASN A 220 -8.57 -36.80 40.13
CA ASN A 220 -8.68 -35.38 40.48
C ASN A 220 -7.47 -34.59 39.91
N GLY A 221 -6.26 -35.13 40.08
CA GLY A 221 -5.02 -34.56 39.56
C GLY A 221 -5.03 -34.42 38.01
N LEU A 222 -5.58 -35.45 37.36
CA LEU A 222 -5.77 -35.48 35.92
C LEU A 222 -6.71 -34.35 35.44
N VAL A 223 -7.87 -34.18 36.05
CA VAL A 223 -8.81 -33.10 35.73
C VAL A 223 -8.13 -31.73 35.91
N SER A 224 -7.43 -31.50 37.02
CA SER A 224 -6.72 -30.25 37.29
C SER A 224 -5.65 -29.94 36.21
N THR A 225 -4.95 -30.98 35.76
CA THR A 225 -3.92 -30.85 34.72
C THR A 225 -4.54 -30.41 33.38
N TRP A 226 -5.61 -31.08 32.95
CA TRP A 226 -6.28 -30.74 31.69
C TRP A 226 -7.04 -29.40 31.78
N GLU A 227 -7.57 -29.06 32.96
CA GLU A 227 -8.22 -27.78 33.20
C GLU A 227 -7.24 -26.61 33.06
N ALA A 228 -6.03 -26.72 33.64
CA ALA A 228 -4.96 -25.74 33.49
C ALA A 228 -4.52 -25.60 32.03
N ALA A 229 -4.34 -26.71 31.31
CA ALA A 229 -3.97 -26.74 29.90
C ALA A 229 -5.06 -26.08 29.02
N TYR A 230 -6.34 -26.40 29.28
CA TYR A 230 -7.47 -25.80 28.58
C TYR A 230 -7.53 -24.29 28.77
N PHE A 231 -7.44 -23.78 30.00
CA PHE A 231 -7.48 -22.34 30.24
C PHE A 231 -6.30 -21.61 29.60
N SER A 232 -5.11 -22.20 29.60
CA SER A 232 -3.95 -21.66 28.89
C SER A 232 -4.18 -21.60 27.38
N ALA A 233 -4.71 -22.67 26.78
CA ALA A 233 -5.02 -22.69 25.36
C ALA A 233 -6.17 -21.73 25.00
N ARG A 234 -7.18 -21.63 25.86
CA ARG A 234 -8.30 -20.68 25.69
C ARG A 234 -7.83 -19.24 25.72
N GLN A 235 -6.90 -18.88 26.63
CA GLN A 235 -6.27 -17.56 26.65
C GLN A 235 -5.58 -17.23 25.32
N LYS A 236 -4.79 -18.17 24.77
CA LYS A 236 -4.11 -18.00 23.49
C LYS A 236 -5.11 -17.85 22.34
N SER A 237 -6.20 -18.62 22.36
CA SER A 237 -7.27 -18.55 21.36
C SER A 237 -7.96 -17.18 21.35
N ILE A 238 -8.28 -16.64 22.53
CA ILE A 238 -8.87 -15.31 22.68
C ILE A 238 -7.89 -14.24 22.19
N GLN A 239 -6.62 -14.32 22.55
CA GLN A 239 -5.60 -13.38 22.08
C GLN A 239 -5.45 -13.40 20.57
N ALA A 240 -5.44 -14.59 19.96
CA ALA A 240 -5.36 -14.75 18.49
C ALA A 240 -6.63 -14.21 17.80
N LEU A 241 -7.81 -14.41 18.39
CA LEU A 241 -9.08 -13.86 17.91
C LEU A 241 -9.03 -12.32 17.84
N PHE A 242 -8.59 -11.66 18.92
CA PHE A 242 -8.47 -10.19 18.92
C PHE A 242 -7.41 -9.71 17.92
N THR A 243 -6.29 -10.43 17.77
CA THR A 243 -5.25 -10.12 16.78
C THR A 243 -5.82 -10.19 15.37
N MET A 244 -6.57 -11.25 15.05
CA MET A 244 -7.23 -11.40 13.75
C MET A 244 -8.35 -10.37 13.55
N SER A 245 -9.12 -10.05 14.61
CA SER A 245 -10.19 -9.04 14.52
C SER A 245 -9.69 -7.64 14.20
N ASN A 246 -8.41 -7.32 14.41
CA ASN A 246 -7.83 -6.04 13.97
C ASN A 246 -7.96 -5.82 12.45
N TRP A 247 -8.11 -6.89 11.68
CA TRP A 247 -8.30 -6.85 10.23
C TRP A 247 -9.76 -6.66 9.82
N LEU A 248 -10.72 -6.80 10.75
CA LEU A 248 -12.15 -6.70 10.45
C LEU A 248 -12.67 -5.29 10.69
N TRP A 249 -13.17 -4.68 9.62
CA TRP A 249 -13.75 -3.34 9.65
C TRP A 249 -15.09 -3.32 8.92
N SER A 250 -16.01 -2.50 9.38
CA SER A 250 -17.29 -2.27 8.69
C SER A 250 -17.11 -1.34 7.49
N ASP A 251 -18.09 -1.32 6.61
CA ASP A 251 -18.21 -0.33 5.53
C ASP A 251 -18.23 1.12 6.05
N ALA A 252 -18.79 1.32 7.26
CA ALA A 252 -18.79 2.61 7.96
C ALA A 252 -17.43 3.00 8.55
N GLY A 253 -16.38 2.17 8.40
CA GLY A 253 -15.04 2.45 8.91
C GLY A 253 -14.88 2.24 10.42
N GLN A 254 -15.72 1.41 11.03
CA GLN A 254 -15.62 1.04 12.45
C GLN A 254 -14.98 -0.34 12.59
N PRO A 255 -14.08 -0.55 13.59
CA PRO A 255 -13.51 -1.86 13.86
C PRO A 255 -14.60 -2.83 14.34
N ILE A 256 -14.49 -4.09 13.93
CA ILE A 256 -15.39 -5.18 14.32
C ILE A 256 -14.58 -6.21 15.11
N VAL A 257 -15.09 -6.61 16.25
CA VAL A 257 -14.56 -7.74 17.00
C VAL A 257 -15.45 -8.95 16.73
N LEU A 258 -14.86 -10.03 16.27
CA LEU A 258 -15.58 -11.28 16.01
C LEU A 258 -16.05 -11.90 17.32
N ALA A 259 -17.26 -12.46 17.32
CA ALA A 259 -17.80 -13.16 18.49
C ALA A 259 -17.00 -14.45 18.76
N GLU A 260 -16.82 -14.80 20.04
CA GLU A 260 -16.00 -15.94 20.47
C GLU A 260 -16.56 -17.31 20.05
N ASN A 261 -17.84 -17.40 19.72
CA ASN A 261 -18.51 -18.62 19.26
C ASN A 261 -18.32 -18.90 17.76
N VAL A 262 -17.77 -17.94 16.99
CA VAL A 262 -17.47 -18.16 15.56
C VAL A 262 -16.27 -19.08 15.42
N LEU A 263 -16.41 -20.08 14.55
CA LEU A 263 -15.35 -21.03 14.26
C LEU A 263 -14.61 -20.67 12.97
N ALA A 264 -13.30 -20.85 12.98
CA ALA A 264 -12.52 -20.79 11.74
C ALA A 264 -12.79 -22.03 10.88
N SER A 265 -13.10 -21.83 9.60
CA SER A 265 -13.29 -22.94 8.68
C SER A 265 -11.98 -23.72 8.48
N ARG A 266 -12.11 -25.03 8.37
CA ARG A 266 -10.98 -25.93 8.06
C ARG A 266 -10.65 -25.99 6.56
N SER A 267 -11.41 -25.30 5.70
CA SER A 267 -11.19 -25.30 4.26
C SER A 267 -9.85 -24.65 3.93
N LEU A 268 -9.03 -25.35 3.16
CA LEU A 268 -7.83 -24.78 2.56
C LEU A 268 -8.21 -24.09 1.25
N PRO A 269 -7.51 -23.03 0.84
CA PRO A 269 -7.73 -22.39 -0.46
C PRO A 269 -7.62 -23.40 -1.59
N GLN A 270 -8.46 -23.25 -2.63
CA GLN A 270 -8.39 -24.13 -3.80
C GLN A 270 -7.05 -23.94 -4.52
N ARG A 271 -6.47 -25.07 -4.95
CA ARG A 271 -5.24 -25.08 -5.75
C ARG A 271 -5.46 -24.35 -7.07
N THR A 272 -4.83 -23.21 -7.24
CA THR A 272 -4.59 -22.61 -8.56
C THR A 272 -3.31 -23.17 -9.15
N ASN A 273 -3.18 -23.17 -10.49
CA ASN A 273 -1.96 -23.62 -11.16
C ASN A 273 -0.74 -22.87 -10.61
N MET A 274 0.16 -23.59 -9.94
CA MET A 274 1.39 -23.00 -9.38
C MET A 274 2.35 -22.70 -10.54
N SER A 275 2.40 -21.43 -10.97
CA SER A 275 3.49 -20.96 -11.84
C SER A 275 4.73 -20.73 -10.97
N MET A 276 5.82 -21.42 -11.28
CA MET A 276 7.12 -21.23 -10.62
C MET A 276 7.95 -20.12 -11.26
N GLN A 277 7.44 -19.45 -12.29
CA GLN A 277 8.14 -18.40 -13.00
C GLN A 277 7.48 -17.05 -12.74
N LEU A 278 8.31 -16.09 -12.33
CA LEU A 278 7.93 -14.69 -12.33
C LEU A 278 7.81 -14.22 -13.79
N THR A 279 6.66 -13.67 -14.15
CA THR A 279 6.44 -13.10 -15.49
C THR A 279 6.79 -11.61 -15.49
N ASP A 280 7.04 -11.02 -16.66
CA ASP A 280 7.29 -9.58 -16.81
C ASP A 280 6.13 -8.69 -16.29
N GLY A 281 4.93 -9.27 -16.19
CA GLY A 281 3.76 -8.63 -15.59
C GLY A 281 3.76 -8.57 -14.07
N HIS A 282 4.70 -9.24 -13.39
CA HIS A 282 4.74 -9.27 -11.94
C HIS A 282 5.01 -7.87 -11.35
N PRO A 283 4.28 -7.44 -10.29
CA PRO A 283 4.41 -6.09 -9.72
C PRO A 283 5.83 -5.74 -9.28
N LEU A 284 6.64 -6.71 -8.85
CA LEU A 284 8.05 -6.50 -8.51
C LEU A 284 8.88 -6.02 -9.70
N PHE A 285 8.73 -6.67 -10.86
CA PHE A 285 9.44 -6.25 -12.08
C PHE A 285 8.94 -4.89 -12.58
N GLN A 286 7.63 -4.66 -12.53
CA GLN A 286 7.06 -3.35 -12.88
C GLN A 286 7.58 -2.25 -11.97
N TYR A 287 7.69 -2.51 -10.66
CA TYR A 287 8.30 -1.59 -9.70
C TYR A 287 9.78 -1.31 -10.02
N ASN A 288 10.57 -2.35 -10.25
CA ASN A 288 11.99 -2.24 -10.56
C ASN A 288 12.22 -1.50 -11.88
N ASN A 289 11.47 -1.83 -12.93
CA ASN A 289 11.53 -1.15 -14.22
C ASN A 289 11.16 0.34 -14.13
N ALA A 290 10.11 0.66 -13.36
CA ALA A 290 9.71 2.06 -13.15
C ALA A 290 10.78 2.85 -12.36
N LYS A 291 11.39 2.24 -11.34
CA LYS A 291 12.52 2.82 -10.61
C LYS A 291 13.76 3.01 -11.47
N GLU A 292 14.16 1.98 -12.20
CA GLU A 292 15.29 2.07 -13.13
C GLU A 292 15.09 3.22 -14.12
N ARG A 293 13.87 3.35 -14.67
CA ARG A 293 13.53 4.47 -15.54
C ARG A 293 13.69 5.83 -14.86
N GLN A 294 13.36 5.95 -13.58
CA GLN A 294 13.59 7.19 -12.84
C GLN A 294 15.09 7.50 -12.68
N PHE A 295 15.92 6.50 -12.41
CA PHE A 295 17.37 6.68 -12.32
C PHE A 295 17.97 7.10 -13.66
N GLU A 296 17.59 6.47 -14.75
CA GLU A 296 18.02 6.87 -16.11
C GLU A 296 17.67 8.33 -16.42
N LEU A 297 16.44 8.76 -16.08
CA LEU A 297 16.01 10.14 -16.30
C LEU A 297 16.83 11.14 -15.50
N LYS A 298 17.16 10.82 -14.24
CA LYS A 298 18.03 11.64 -13.40
C LYS A 298 19.47 11.67 -13.91
N GLU A 299 19.99 10.54 -14.36
CA GLU A 299 21.33 10.47 -14.95
C GLU A 299 21.41 11.29 -16.24
N ASN A 300 20.40 11.24 -17.11
CA ASN A 300 20.33 12.06 -18.30
C ASN A 300 20.30 13.55 -17.99
N LEU A 301 19.54 13.96 -16.97
CA LEU A 301 19.56 15.35 -16.48
C LEU A 301 20.96 15.72 -15.95
N ALA A 302 21.60 14.84 -15.20
CA ALA A 302 22.92 15.11 -14.64
C ALA A 302 24.00 15.33 -15.73
N LYS A 303 23.90 14.64 -16.86
CA LYS A 303 24.76 14.85 -18.02
C LYS A 303 24.55 16.23 -18.67
N GLU A 304 23.36 16.80 -18.59
CA GLU A 304 23.10 18.16 -19.11
C GLU A 304 23.86 19.24 -18.33
N TYR A 305 24.10 19.05 -17.02
CA TYR A 305 24.87 19.99 -16.21
C TYR A 305 26.35 20.11 -16.59
N LEU A 306 26.85 19.20 -17.46
CA LEU A 306 28.19 19.27 -18.04
C LEU A 306 28.25 20.17 -19.27
N LYS A 307 27.10 20.57 -19.83
CA LYS A 307 27.03 21.37 -21.05
C LYS A 307 26.96 22.86 -20.70
N PRO A 308 27.48 23.73 -21.59
CA PRO A 308 27.29 25.17 -21.46
C PRO A 308 25.81 25.54 -21.57
N ARG A 309 25.40 26.58 -20.85
CA ARG A 309 24.07 27.19 -21.02
C ARG A 309 24.14 28.24 -22.11
N LEU A 310 23.44 27.99 -23.19
CA LEU A 310 23.32 28.91 -24.33
C LEU A 310 21.85 29.24 -24.53
N GLY A 311 21.51 30.49 -24.69
CA GLY A 311 20.15 30.91 -24.98
C GLY A 311 20.17 31.98 -26.11
N VAL A 312 19.28 31.81 -27.07
CA VAL A 312 19.02 32.79 -28.10
C VAL A 312 17.54 33.11 -28.12
N GLY A 313 17.22 34.38 -28.08
CA GLY A 313 15.83 34.80 -28.05
C GLY A 313 15.63 36.19 -28.61
N GLY A 314 14.41 36.58 -28.74
CA GLY A 314 14.04 37.92 -29.17
C GLY A 314 12.55 38.13 -29.10
N ALA A 315 12.15 39.39 -29.28
CA ALA A 315 10.76 39.79 -29.35
C ALA A 315 10.57 40.86 -30.42
N PHE A 316 9.43 40.84 -31.05
CA PHE A 316 8.94 41.96 -31.86
C PHE A 316 8.20 42.93 -30.96
N LEU A 317 8.41 44.23 -31.23
CA LEU A 317 7.87 45.33 -30.44
C LEU A 317 6.74 46.01 -31.18
N LEU A 318 5.61 46.16 -30.58
CA LEU A 318 4.39 46.76 -31.13
C LEU A 318 3.88 47.83 -30.19
N PRO A 319 3.84 49.10 -30.60
CA PRO A 319 3.26 50.18 -29.78
C PRO A 319 1.74 49.96 -29.60
N GLY A 320 1.22 50.25 -28.43
CA GLY A 320 -0.20 50.14 -28.13
C GLY A 320 -0.50 49.83 -26.66
N ASN A 321 -1.78 49.86 -26.32
CA ASN A 321 -2.29 49.51 -25.01
C ASN A 321 -3.48 48.52 -25.10
N PHE A 322 -4.16 48.26 -23.99
CA PHE A 322 -5.29 47.33 -23.99
C PHE A 322 -6.56 47.88 -24.63
N GLU A 323 -6.62 49.20 -24.92
CA GLU A 323 -7.72 49.84 -25.66
C GLU A 323 -7.40 49.85 -27.15
N THR A 324 -6.12 50.02 -27.50
CA THR A 324 -5.59 50.07 -28.87
C THR A 324 -4.67 48.86 -29.10
N ILE A 325 -5.27 47.66 -29.10
CA ILE A 325 -4.52 46.44 -29.31
C ILE A 325 -3.86 46.45 -30.70
N PRO A 326 -2.53 46.24 -30.79
CA PRO A 326 -1.82 46.24 -32.06
C PRO A 326 -2.37 45.20 -33.05
N THR A 327 -2.44 45.57 -34.31
CA THR A 327 -2.87 44.71 -35.40
C THR A 327 -1.68 44.28 -36.28
N ALA A 328 -1.91 43.40 -37.24
CA ALA A 328 -0.86 42.95 -38.15
C ALA A 328 -0.26 44.10 -38.97
N SER A 329 -1.00 45.21 -39.18
CA SER A 329 -0.50 46.41 -39.85
C SER A 329 0.51 47.20 -39.04
N ASP A 330 0.53 47.04 -37.72
CA ASP A 330 1.46 47.74 -36.83
C ASP A 330 2.81 47.01 -36.71
N PHE A 331 2.89 45.84 -37.31
CA PHE A 331 4.10 45.03 -37.31
C PHE A 331 5.18 45.68 -38.18
N ASN A 332 6.34 45.93 -37.56
CA ASN A 332 7.55 46.40 -38.24
C ASN A 332 8.73 45.51 -37.85
N GLU A 333 9.32 44.83 -38.79
CA GLU A 333 10.46 43.92 -38.56
C GLU A 333 11.68 44.61 -37.94
N ARG A 334 11.78 45.95 -38.06
CA ARG A 334 12.86 46.76 -37.47
C ARG A 334 12.68 46.98 -35.97
N ASN A 335 11.44 46.87 -35.47
CA ASN A 335 11.12 47.03 -34.06
C ASN A 335 11.29 45.68 -33.35
N ARG A 336 12.52 45.35 -32.95
CA ARG A 336 12.84 44.07 -32.34
C ARG A 336 13.89 44.17 -31.23
N ILE A 337 13.83 43.24 -30.30
CA ILE A 337 14.89 42.96 -29.35
C ILE A 337 15.47 41.60 -29.69
N VAL A 338 16.80 41.48 -29.71
CA VAL A 338 17.52 40.21 -29.84
C VAL A 338 18.34 40.03 -28.55
N LYS A 339 18.24 38.85 -27.97
CA LYS A 339 18.95 38.48 -26.74
C LYS A 339 19.77 37.21 -26.99
N ALA A 340 21.02 37.21 -26.57
CA ALA A 340 21.87 36.05 -26.52
C ALA A 340 22.46 35.90 -25.12
N LYS A 341 22.43 34.70 -24.58
CA LYS A 341 22.97 34.39 -23.26
C LYS A 341 23.96 33.24 -23.39
N VAL A 342 25.13 33.40 -22.81
CA VAL A 342 26.14 32.34 -22.71
C VAL A 342 26.60 32.28 -21.27
N ALA A 343 26.56 31.07 -20.69
CA ALA A 343 27.10 30.82 -19.36
C ALA A 343 27.82 29.47 -19.33
N VAL A 344 29.10 29.51 -18.99
CA VAL A 344 29.96 28.30 -18.95
C VAL A 344 30.59 28.22 -17.58
N PRO A 345 30.26 27.19 -16.76
CA PRO A 345 30.95 26.94 -15.49
C PRO A 345 32.40 26.51 -15.78
N LEU A 346 33.37 27.30 -15.41
CA LEU A 346 34.77 27.04 -15.77
C LEU A 346 35.35 25.75 -15.21
N LEU A 347 34.99 25.40 -13.96
CA LEU A 347 35.56 24.22 -13.29
C LEU A 347 34.68 22.98 -13.38
N LEU A 348 33.39 23.12 -13.74
CA LEU A 348 32.40 22.03 -13.86
C LEU A 348 32.30 21.09 -12.67
N ARG A 349 32.74 21.51 -11.44
CA ARG A 349 32.79 20.65 -10.25
C ARG A 349 31.40 20.16 -9.87
N GLU A 350 30.40 21.03 -9.89
CA GLU A 350 29.02 20.70 -9.59
C GLU A 350 28.47 19.67 -10.60
N GLY A 351 28.59 19.93 -11.90
CA GLY A 351 28.13 19.03 -12.95
C GLY A 351 28.84 17.66 -12.91
N ARG A 352 30.16 17.65 -12.70
CA ARG A 352 30.94 16.39 -12.57
C ARG A 352 30.52 15.60 -11.35
N GLY A 353 30.39 16.26 -10.19
CA GLY A 353 29.95 15.64 -8.93
C GLY A 353 28.55 15.06 -9.05
N TYR A 354 27.62 15.86 -9.60
CA TYR A 354 26.24 15.43 -9.81
C TYR A 354 26.14 14.25 -10.79
N SER A 355 26.81 14.32 -11.96
CA SER A 355 26.82 13.25 -12.93
C SER A 355 27.42 11.96 -12.37
N LYS A 356 28.56 12.05 -11.64
CA LYS A 356 29.17 10.87 -11.01
C LYS A 356 28.30 10.27 -9.93
N SER A 357 27.68 11.11 -9.09
CA SER A 357 26.76 10.65 -8.04
C SER A 357 25.55 9.91 -8.63
N GLN A 358 24.92 10.46 -9.67
CA GLN A 358 23.76 9.82 -10.30
C GLN A 358 24.13 8.50 -11.00
N SER A 359 25.29 8.44 -11.66
CA SER A 359 25.80 7.21 -12.28
C SER A 359 26.02 6.11 -11.24
N LEU A 360 26.66 6.44 -10.10
CA LEU A 360 26.89 5.48 -9.02
C LEU A 360 25.57 5.04 -8.36
N GLN A 361 24.59 5.94 -8.19
CA GLN A 361 23.28 5.57 -7.67
C GLN A 361 22.52 4.64 -8.62
N THR A 362 22.64 4.85 -9.94
CA THR A 362 22.06 3.96 -10.95
C THR A 362 22.70 2.57 -10.90
N GLU A 363 24.03 2.52 -10.76
CA GLU A 363 24.77 1.26 -10.63
C GLU A 363 24.42 0.52 -9.33
N GLN A 364 24.38 1.24 -8.19
CA GLN A 364 23.95 0.70 -6.91
C GLN A 364 22.56 0.09 -7.00
N PHE A 365 21.61 0.81 -7.59
CA PHE A 365 20.24 0.32 -7.76
C PHE A 365 20.18 -0.97 -8.59
N LYS A 366 20.99 -1.08 -9.66
CA LYS A 366 21.05 -2.31 -10.49
C LYS A 366 21.48 -3.51 -9.66
N TRP A 367 22.53 -3.37 -8.83
CA TRP A 367 22.97 -4.44 -7.96
C TRP A 367 21.93 -4.83 -6.90
N GLU A 368 21.26 -3.84 -6.30
CA GLU A 368 20.19 -4.06 -5.33
C GLU A 368 18.99 -4.78 -5.98
N ARG A 369 18.60 -4.36 -7.18
CA ARG A 369 17.53 -5.00 -7.97
C ARG A 369 17.85 -6.47 -8.27
N ASP A 370 19.04 -6.73 -8.82
CA ASP A 370 19.44 -8.08 -9.21
C ASP A 370 19.48 -9.01 -7.99
N ALA A 371 19.96 -8.52 -6.85
CA ALA A 371 19.94 -9.26 -5.59
C ALA A 371 18.51 -9.52 -5.09
N GLN A 372 17.64 -8.52 -5.16
CA GLN A 372 16.24 -8.63 -4.75
C GLN A 372 15.46 -9.62 -5.61
N GLU A 373 15.60 -9.55 -6.93
CA GLU A 373 14.92 -10.44 -7.87
C GLU A 373 15.38 -11.89 -7.70
N ASN A 374 16.67 -12.11 -7.48
CA ASN A 374 17.20 -13.44 -7.17
C ASN A 374 16.67 -13.97 -5.83
N ALA A 375 16.66 -13.16 -4.79
CA ALA A 375 16.13 -13.55 -3.47
C ALA A 375 14.63 -13.90 -3.55
N TRP A 376 13.85 -13.10 -4.28
CA TRP A 376 12.42 -13.32 -4.49
C TRP A 376 12.15 -14.63 -5.25
N THR A 377 12.91 -14.88 -6.32
CA THR A 377 12.82 -16.11 -7.10
C THR A 377 13.15 -17.34 -6.27
N ASN A 378 14.21 -17.28 -5.48
CA ASN A 378 14.61 -18.37 -4.58
C ASN A 378 13.54 -18.61 -3.51
N GLN A 379 12.96 -17.57 -2.93
CA GLN A 379 11.89 -17.69 -1.95
C GLN A 379 10.62 -18.30 -2.55
N LEU A 380 10.24 -17.90 -3.77
CA LEU A 380 9.11 -18.48 -4.50
C LEU A 380 9.30 -19.99 -4.71
N ASN A 381 10.48 -20.40 -5.20
CA ASN A 381 10.82 -21.79 -5.41
C ASN A 381 10.85 -22.61 -4.11
N ALA A 382 11.44 -22.05 -3.05
CA ALA A 382 11.47 -22.70 -1.74
C ALA A 382 10.06 -22.85 -1.15
N THR A 383 9.20 -21.82 -1.30
CA THR A 383 7.82 -21.86 -0.84
C THR A 383 7.00 -22.92 -1.60
N ALA A 384 7.16 -23.01 -2.93
CA ALA A 384 6.48 -24.00 -3.74
C ALA A 384 6.88 -25.45 -3.36
N GLN A 385 8.17 -25.70 -3.11
CA GLN A 385 8.62 -27.00 -2.63
C GLN A 385 8.13 -27.31 -1.21
N SER A 386 8.11 -26.31 -0.32
CA SER A 386 7.62 -26.45 1.05
C SER A 386 6.15 -26.81 1.08
N LEU A 387 5.32 -26.24 0.18
CA LEU A 387 3.89 -26.56 0.08
C LEU A 387 3.66 -28.06 -0.19
N LEU A 388 4.41 -28.67 -1.11
CA LEU A 388 4.31 -30.09 -1.42
C LEU A 388 4.64 -30.99 -0.22
N LEU A 389 5.62 -30.58 0.61
CA LEU A 389 6.00 -31.33 1.80
C LEU A 389 4.99 -31.15 2.93
N LEU A 390 4.46 -29.92 3.11
CA LEU A 390 3.46 -29.62 4.13
C LEU A 390 2.13 -30.31 3.86
N GLU A 391 1.72 -30.49 2.60
CA GLU A 391 0.54 -31.28 2.24
C GLU A 391 0.69 -32.74 2.67
N LYS A 392 1.86 -33.35 2.40
CA LYS A 392 2.15 -34.71 2.85
C LYS A 392 2.21 -34.84 4.37
N ALA A 393 2.76 -33.81 5.03
CA ALA A 393 2.80 -33.77 6.50
C ALA A 393 1.39 -33.64 7.10
N LEU A 394 0.53 -32.81 6.52
CA LEU A 394 -0.87 -32.68 6.96
C LEU A 394 -1.62 -34.02 6.81
N ASP A 395 -1.49 -34.70 5.67
CA ASP A 395 -2.10 -35.99 5.43
C ASP A 395 -1.61 -37.07 6.43
N ALA A 396 -0.31 -37.08 6.75
CA ALA A 396 0.24 -37.97 7.77
C ALA A 396 -0.30 -37.65 9.18
N ASN A 397 -0.39 -36.37 9.54
CA ASN A 397 -0.96 -35.97 10.84
C ASN A 397 -2.46 -36.25 10.95
N GLN A 398 -3.23 -36.13 9.85
CA GLN A 398 -4.64 -36.50 9.82
C GLN A 398 -4.82 -38.01 10.08
N ARG A 399 -4.04 -38.86 9.38
CA ARG A 399 -4.06 -40.32 9.63
C ARG A 399 -3.64 -40.63 11.07
N ASN A 400 -2.61 -39.95 11.60
CA ASN A 400 -2.20 -40.16 12.98
C ASN A 400 -3.32 -39.79 13.98
N ALA A 401 -4.00 -38.67 13.79
CA ALA A 401 -5.13 -38.26 14.65
C ALA A 401 -6.27 -39.30 14.61
N GLN A 402 -6.63 -39.79 13.43
CA GLN A 402 -7.65 -40.88 13.26
C GLN A 402 -7.23 -42.18 13.99
N ASN A 403 -5.95 -42.57 13.86
CA ASN A 403 -5.46 -43.77 14.55
C ASN A 403 -5.45 -43.59 16.07
N MET A 404 -5.06 -42.40 16.60
CA MET A 404 -5.08 -42.15 18.03
C MET A 404 -6.52 -42.08 18.59
N GLU A 405 -7.48 -41.55 17.83
CA GLU A 405 -8.89 -41.60 18.17
C GLU A 405 -9.41 -42.99 18.29
N ALA A 406 -9.16 -43.86 17.27
CA ALA A 406 -9.56 -45.28 17.28
C ALA A 406 -8.95 -46.05 18.46
N LEU A 407 -7.67 -45.81 18.76
CA LEU A 407 -7.00 -46.38 19.94
C LEU A 407 -7.60 -45.92 21.27
N LEU A 408 -7.98 -44.66 21.38
CA LEU A 408 -8.65 -44.14 22.56
C LEU A 408 -10.01 -44.75 22.78
N LEU A 409 -10.82 -44.87 21.73
CA LEU A 409 -12.13 -45.49 21.78
C LEU A 409 -12.03 -46.97 22.19
N ALA A 410 -11.12 -47.73 21.57
CA ALA A 410 -10.90 -49.13 21.91
C ALA A 410 -10.42 -49.35 23.37
N GLU A 411 -9.56 -48.44 23.89
CA GLU A 411 -9.10 -48.50 25.28
C GLU A 411 -10.21 -48.18 26.27
N ARG A 412 -11.12 -47.25 25.92
CA ARG A 412 -12.31 -46.91 26.73
C ARG A 412 -13.27 -48.11 26.82
N GLU A 413 -13.51 -48.83 25.70
CA GLU A 413 -14.32 -50.04 25.70
C GLU A 413 -13.73 -51.13 26.60
N LYS A 414 -12.41 -51.36 26.53
CA LYS A 414 -11.71 -52.27 27.42
C LYS A 414 -11.84 -51.90 28.89
N LEU A 415 -11.75 -50.61 29.22
CA LEU A 415 -11.93 -50.15 30.58
C LEU A 415 -13.35 -50.45 31.11
N LEU A 416 -14.39 -50.29 30.27
CA LEU A 416 -15.77 -50.62 30.62
C LEU A 416 -15.98 -52.09 30.86
N MET A 417 -15.18 -52.98 30.17
CA MET A 417 -15.21 -54.43 30.37
C MET A 417 -14.33 -54.91 31.52
N GLY A 418 -13.58 -54.00 32.17
CA GLY A 418 -12.67 -54.36 33.26
C GLY A 418 -11.29 -54.83 32.80
N ASP A 419 -11.02 -54.81 31.46
CA ASP A 419 -9.79 -55.34 30.87
C ASP A 419 -8.70 -54.25 30.65
N SER A 420 -8.88 -53.07 31.21
CA SER A 420 -7.90 -51.98 31.11
C SER A 420 -7.83 -51.14 32.42
N GLU A 421 -6.81 -50.29 32.48
CA GLU A 421 -6.55 -49.40 33.63
C GLU A 421 -6.76 -47.95 33.23
N LEU A 422 -7.18 -47.11 34.17
CA LEU A 422 -7.40 -45.68 34.04
C LEU A 422 -6.16 -44.96 33.49
N LEU A 423 -4.97 -45.39 33.91
CA LEU A 423 -3.71 -44.85 33.43
C LEU A 423 -3.54 -45.01 31.91
N LYS A 424 -3.94 -46.15 31.32
CA LYS A 424 -3.85 -46.41 29.90
C LYS A 424 -4.82 -45.51 29.10
N VAL A 425 -6.05 -45.33 29.57
CA VAL A 425 -7.03 -44.44 28.94
C VAL A 425 -6.54 -42.99 28.99
N ASN A 426 -5.95 -42.56 30.11
CA ASN A 426 -5.35 -41.21 30.21
C ASN A 426 -4.20 -41.02 29.21
N LEU A 427 -3.31 -42.00 29.09
CA LEU A 427 -2.22 -42.00 28.14
C LEU A 427 -2.74 -41.90 26.69
N ARG A 428 -3.79 -42.64 26.31
CA ARG A 428 -4.43 -42.55 24.99
C ARG A 428 -5.10 -41.21 24.76
N THR A 429 -5.77 -40.63 25.76
CA THR A 429 -6.34 -39.29 25.70
C THR A 429 -5.27 -38.25 25.45
N SER A 430 -4.12 -38.36 26.11
CA SER A 430 -2.97 -37.48 25.95
C SER A 430 -2.39 -37.55 24.51
N TYR A 431 -2.24 -38.78 23.98
CA TYR A 431 -1.76 -38.99 22.60
C TYR A 431 -2.74 -38.47 21.56
N PHE A 432 -4.05 -38.66 21.76
CA PHE A 432 -5.06 -38.14 20.87
C PHE A 432 -5.10 -36.60 20.86
N ALA A 433 -5.10 -35.98 22.04
CA ALA A 433 -5.04 -34.52 22.14
C ALA A 433 -3.80 -33.94 21.44
N LYS A 434 -2.62 -34.59 21.65
CA LYS A 434 -1.37 -34.19 20.97
C LYS A 434 -1.47 -34.36 19.45
N ALA A 435 -2.10 -35.42 18.96
CA ALA A 435 -2.26 -35.65 17.52
C ALA A 435 -3.19 -34.60 16.89
N LEU A 436 -4.28 -34.18 17.56
CA LEU A 436 -5.15 -33.11 17.11
C LEU A 436 -4.42 -31.76 17.03
N ILE A 437 -3.58 -31.44 18.04
CA ILE A 437 -2.77 -30.24 18.07
C ILE A 437 -1.77 -30.23 16.91
N GLN A 438 -1.07 -31.35 16.66
CA GLN A 438 -0.14 -31.49 15.53
C GLN A 438 -0.84 -31.38 14.16
N GLN A 439 -2.05 -31.90 14.05
CA GLN A 439 -2.87 -31.73 12.85
C GLN A 439 -3.25 -30.26 12.62
N ALA A 440 -3.70 -29.55 13.64
CA ALA A 440 -4.06 -28.14 13.56
C ALA A 440 -2.86 -27.25 13.20
N GLU A 441 -1.71 -27.54 13.81
CA GLU A 441 -0.43 -26.86 13.50
C GLU A 441 -0.02 -27.08 12.04
N ALA A 442 -0.04 -28.32 11.56
CA ALA A 442 0.30 -28.65 10.18
C ALA A 442 -0.64 -27.95 9.18
N GLN A 443 -1.95 -27.90 9.48
CA GLN A 443 -2.93 -27.20 8.66
C GLN A 443 -2.71 -25.70 8.65
N SER A 444 -2.42 -25.10 9.79
CA SER A 444 -2.08 -23.68 9.93
C SER A 444 -0.82 -23.33 9.12
N GLN A 445 0.24 -24.11 9.26
CA GLN A 445 1.49 -23.93 8.52
C GLN A 445 1.28 -24.04 7.02
N LEU A 446 0.50 -24.98 6.56
CA LEU A 446 0.14 -25.12 5.14
C LEU A 446 -0.63 -23.89 4.65
N GLY A 447 -1.63 -23.42 5.39
CA GLY A 447 -2.39 -22.22 5.06
C GLY A 447 -1.55 -20.94 5.00
N ILE A 448 -0.62 -20.78 5.95
CA ILE A 448 0.34 -19.65 5.97
C ILE A 448 1.28 -19.74 4.74
N LYS A 449 1.77 -20.93 4.40
CA LYS A 449 2.63 -21.10 3.22
C LYS A 449 1.91 -20.88 1.91
N TRP A 450 0.63 -21.21 1.83
CA TRP A 450 -0.23 -20.87 0.70
C TRP A 450 -0.38 -19.35 0.55
N ALA A 451 -0.63 -18.65 1.63
CA ALA A 451 -0.72 -17.19 1.62
C ALA A 451 0.63 -16.55 1.23
N GLU A 452 1.76 -17.09 1.69
CA GLU A 452 3.09 -16.65 1.28
C GLU A 452 3.32 -16.86 -0.23
N TRP A 453 2.90 -18.00 -0.76
CA TRP A 453 2.99 -18.26 -2.20
C TRP A 453 2.15 -17.28 -3.01
N LEU A 454 0.91 -17.00 -2.59
CA LEU A 454 0.05 -16.01 -3.23
C LEU A 454 0.68 -14.61 -3.20
N GLN A 455 1.29 -14.20 -2.09
CA GLN A 455 2.02 -12.94 -1.99
C GLN A 455 3.17 -12.87 -3.00
N LEU A 456 3.99 -13.93 -3.05
CA LEU A 456 5.19 -13.98 -3.91
C LEU A 456 4.86 -14.08 -5.39
N SER A 457 3.73 -14.69 -5.74
CA SER A 457 3.25 -14.82 -7.12
C SER A 457 2.31 -13.70 -7.56
N ALA A 458 2.01 -12.74 -6.68
CA ALA A 458 0.99 -11.70 -6.87
C ALA A 458 -0.40 -12.28 -7.21
N GLY A 459 -0.78 -13.32 -6.50
CA GLY A 459 -2.00 -14.11 -6.74
C GLY A 459 -3.20 -13.74 -5.86
N PHE A 460 -3.09 -12.71 -4.96
CA PHE A 460 -4.20 -12.24 -4.16
C PHE A 460 -5.20 -11.39 -4.95
#